data_883ac28445ae50f06c09833cd0bd04df
#
_entry.id   883ac28445ae50f06c09833cd0bd04df
#
_cell.length_a   1.000
_cell.length_b   1.000
_cell.length_c   1.000
_cell.angle_alpha   90.00
_cell.angle_beta   90.00
_cell.angle_gamma   90.00
#
_symmetry.space_group_name_H-M   'P 1'
#
loop_
_entity.id
_entity.type
_entity.pdbx_description
1 polymer ?
#
loop_
_entity_poly.entity_id
_entity_poly.type
_entity_poly.pdbx_seq_one_letter_code
_entity_poly.pdbx_strand_id
1 'polypeptide(L)'
;MAVKIERKQPEGVNVRMQQGKAAYSHVVTVTGPGKTIYVAGQLARDVEGNIVGKGDMRAQMEQTFKNLEACLKAAGASWADVVKTNTFVTNYEEFAKCSDVRMRYIGIASPTSTTVQISRLAQPEAMVEIELIAVVD
;
A
#
# COMPACT_ATOMS: atom_id res chain seq x y z
N MET A 1 -3.58 -26.68 5.51
CA MET A 1 -2.17 -26.22 5.47
C MET A 1 -2.12 -24.72 5.46
N ALA A 2 -1.15 -24.19 6.19
CA ALA A 2 -0.93 -22.76 6.24
C ALA A 2 -0.29 -22.24 4.95
N VAL A 3 -0.61 -20.99 4.61
CA VAL A 3 0.07 -20.28 3.54
C VAL A 3 1.47 -19.91 4.03
N LYS A 4 2.46 -20.11 3.18
CA LYS A 4 3.82 -19.67 3.44
C LYS A 4 4.15 -18.48 2.55
N ILE A 5 4.49 -17.36 3.17
CA ILE A 5 4.91 -16.14 2.47
C ILE A 5 6.40 -15.94 2.71
N GLU A 6 7.17 -15.84 1.64
CA GLU A 6 8.60 -15.55 1.71
C GLU A 6 8.90 -14.25 0.97
N ARG A 7 9.72 -13.41 1.59
CA ARG A 7 10.14 -12.12 1.05
C ARG A 7 11.61 -12.19 0.73
N LYS A 8 11.98 -11.77 -0.50
CA LYS A 8 13.36 -11.93 -0.97
C LYS A 8 13.91 -10.63 -1.53
N GLN A 9 15.19 -10.38 -1.20
CA GLN A 9 15.96 -9.29 -1.77
C GLN A 9 17.14 -9.92 -2.50
N PRO A 10 17.05 -10.15 -3.83
CA PRO A 10 18.09 -10.81 -4.58
C PRO A 10 19.43 -10.05 -4.49
N GLU A 11 20.51 -10.80 -4.42
CA GLU A 11 21.85 -10.22 -4.48
C GLU A 11 22.04 -9.51 -5.81
N GLY A 12 22.69 -8.35 -5.80
CA GLY A 12 22.95 -7.58 -7.01
C GLY A 12 21.83 -6.66 -7.44
N VAL A 13 20.70 -6.65 -6.73
CA VAL A 13 19.60 -5.75 -7.01
C VAL A 13 19.50 -4.71 -5.90
N ASN A 14 19.48 -3.44 -6.30
CA ASN A 14 19.47 -2.34 -5.34
C ASN A 14 18.21 -2.36 -4.45
N VAL A 15 18.41 -2.24 -3.15
CA VAL A 15 17.31 -2.15 -2.19
C VAL A 15 17.18 -0.70 -1.73
N ARG A 16 16.04 -0.08 -2.02
CA ARG A 16 15.76 1.28 -1.56
C ARG A 16 15.35 1.24 -0.09
N MET A 17 15.95 2.12 0.69
CA MET A 17 15.65 2.22 2.12
C MET A 17 14.73 3.39 2.41
N GLN A 18 13.81 3.20 3.35
CA GLN A 18 12.93 4.24 3.89
C GLN A 18 12.79 4.03 5.39
N GLN A 19 12.99 5.09 6.15
CA GLN A 19 12.87 5.04 7.61
C GLN A 19 13.70 3.90 8.23
N GLY A 20 14.91 3.69 7.70
CA GLY A 20 15.82 2.65 8.21
C GLY A 20 15.48 1.22 7.86
N LYS A 21 14.50 1.00 6.98
CA LYS A 21 14.05 -0.32 6.54
C LYS A 21 13.99 -0.38 5.02
N ALA A 22 14.00 -1.60 4.48
CA ALA A 22 13.73 -1.77 3.06
C ALA A 22 12.32 -1.25 2.74
N ALA A 23 12.21 -0.44 1.70
CA ALA A 23 10.94 0.18 1.32
C ALA A 23 9.95 -0.84 0.76
N TYR A 24 10.43 -1.96 0.26
CA TYR A 24 9.63 -3.02 -0.35
C TYR A 24 10.47 -4.29 -0.45
N SER A 25 9.81 -5.40 -0.81
CA SER A 25 10.51 -6.62 -1.20
C SER A 25 10.54 -6.67 -2.73
N HIS A 26 11.68 -7.08 -3.30
CA HIS A 26 11.75 -7.27 -4.74
C HIS A 26 10.90 -8.45 -5.18
N VAL A 27 10.89 -9.51 -4.36
CA VAL A 27 10.15 -10.73 -4.67
C VAL A 27 9.41 -11.20 -3.43
N VAL A 28 8.15 -11.55 -3.61
CA VAL A 28 7.35 -12.22 -2.59
C VAL A 28 6.82 -13.50 -3.23
N THR A 29 7.08 -14.63 -2.58
CA THR A 29 6.49 -15.90 -3.00
C THR A 29 5.42 -16.32 -2.01
N VAL A 30 4.34 -16.90 -2.52
CA VAL A 30 3.24 -17.40 -1.71
C VAL A 30 3.04 -18.87 -2.09
N THR A 31 3.09 -19.76 -1.12
CA THR A 31 2.98 -21.20 -1.34
C THR A 31 1.89 -21.77 -0.42
N GLY A 32 1.16 -22.75 -0.93
CA GLY A 32 0.12 -23.43 -0.18
C GLY A 32 -1.28 -22.93 -0.48
N PRO A 33 -2.31 -23.67 -0.08
CA PRO A 33 -3.70 -23.26 -0.26
C PRO A 33 -4.01 -22.12 0.70
N GLY A 34 -4.75 -21.11 0.20
CA GLY A 34 -5.13 -19.99 1.01
C GLY A 34 -6.13 -19.11 0.29
N LYS A 35 -6.50 -18.02 0.92
CA LYS A 35 -7.45 -17.06 0.37
C LYS A 35 -6.68 -15.84 -0.13
N THR A 36 -6.85 -15.52 -1.41
CA THR A 36 -6.28 -14.31 -2.00
C THR A 36 -7.31 -13.20 -1.95
N ILE A 37 -6.88 -12.03 -1.48
CA ILE A 37 -7.74 -10.87 -1.26
C ILE A 37 -7.25 -9.75 -2.16
N TYR A 38 -8.15 -9.28 -3.02
CA TYR A 38 -7.90 -8.14 -3.89
C TYR A 38 -8.65 -6.94 -3.32
N VAL A 39 -7.93 -5.87 -3.01
CA VAL A 39 -8.55 -4.64 -2.55
C VAL A 39 -8.44 -3.59 -3.63
N ALA A 40 -9.59 -3.07 -4.04
CA ALA A 40 -9.67 -2.03 -5.06
C ALA A 40 -8.90 -0.78 -4.62
N GLY A 41 -8.49 0.01 -5.59
CA GLY A 41 -7.83 1.28 -5.31
C GLY A 41 -8.67 2.14 -4.37
N GLN A 42 -8.04 2.60 -3.28
CA GLN A 42 -8.66 3.47 -2.30
C GLN A 42 -8.10 4.87 -2.44
N LEU A 43 -9.01 5.84 -2.50
CA LEU A 43 -8.68 7.25 -2.41
C LEU A 43 -8.99 7.71 -0.98
N ALA A 44 -8.64 8.95 -0.67
CA ALA A 44 -8.87 9.50 0.67
C ALA A 44 -10.33 9.96 0.85
N ARG A 45 -11.28 9.08 0.53
CA ARG A 45 -12.71 9.38 0.65
C ARG A 45 -13.22 9.06 2.05
N ASP A 46 -14.10 9.92 2.55
CA ASP A 46 -14.90 9.57 3.71
C ASP A 46 -16.12 8.75 3.28
N VAL A 47 -17.01 8.39 4.22
CA VAL A 47 -18.19 7.56 3.91
C VAL A 47 -19.18 8.23 2.97
N GLU A 48 -19.15 9.55 2.84
CA GLU A 48 -20.01 10.31 1.93
C GLU A 48 -19.37 10.49 0.55
N GLY A 49 -18.13 10.03 0.38
CA GLY A 49 -17.42 10.14 -0.89
C GLY A 49 -16.64 11.42 -1.08
N ASN A 50 -16.52 12.24 -0.06
CA ASN A 50 -15.74 13.48 -0.12
C ASN A 50 -14.27 13.21 0.18
N ILE A 51 -13.38 13.95 -0.51
CA ILE A 51 -11.95 13.82 -0.25
C ILE A 51 -11.61 14.50 1.07
N VAL A 52 -10.96 13.76 1.96
CA VAL A 52 -10.40 14.26 3.21
C VAL A 52 -9.00 14.79 2.93
N GLY A 53 -8.72 16.02 3.36
CA GLY A 53 -7.39 16.60 3.22
C GLY A 53 -7.09 17.14 1.83
N LYS A 54 -8.01 17.92 1.25
CA LYS A 54 -7.76 18.58 -0.03
C LYS A 54 -6.46 19.39 0.03
N GLY A 55 -5.56 19.14 -0.92
CA GLY A 55 -4.27 19.82 -0.99
C GLY A 55 -3.24 19.35 0.03
N ASP A 56 -3.57 18.34 0.84
CA ASP A 56 -2.71 17.84 1.91
C ASP A 56 -2.42 16.35 1.71
N MET A 57 -1.25 16.06 1.13
CA MET A 57 -0.86 14.68 0.83
C MET A 57 -0.84 13.79 2.07
N ARG A 58 -0.29 14.30 3.18
CA ARG A 58 -0.18 13.52 4.42
C ARG A 58 -1.56 13.11 4.94
N ALA A 59 -2.49 14.06 4.99
CA ALA A 59 -3.86 13.80 5.44
C ALA A 59 -4.54 12.79 4.51
N GLN A 60 -4.33 12.92 3.20
CA GLN A 60 -4.90 11.98 2.24
C GLN A 60 -4.31 10.58 2.39
N MET A 61 -3.01 10.47 2.61
CA MET A 61 -2.39 9.16 2.84
C MET A 61 -2.94 8.50 4.09
N GLU A 62 -3.09 9.25 5.18
CA GLU A 62 -3.67 8.71 6.42
C GLU A 62 -5.07 8.14 6.18
N GLN A 63 -5.92 8.88 5.49
CA GLN A 63 -7.28 8.44 5.21
C GLN A 63 -7.29 7.23 4.27
N THR A 64 -6.45 7.26 3.23
CA THR A 64 -6.35 6.14 2.28
C THR A 64 -5.94 4.86 2.99
N PHE A 65 -4.94 4.91 3.87
CA PHE A 65 -4.52 3.74 4.62
C PHE A 65 -5.59 3.26 5.60
N LYS A 66 -6.35 4.16 6.22
CA LYS A 66 -7.48 3.76 7.07
C LYS A 66 -8.55 3.04 6.26
N ASN A 67 -8.82 3.49 5.05
CA ASN A 67 -9.79 2.83 4.17
C ASN A 67 -9.29 1.43 3.77
N LEU A 68 -8.01 1.30 3.44
CA LEU A 68 -7.40 0.00 3.14
C LEU A 68 -7.47 -0.94 4.34
N GLU A 69 -7.22 -0.43 5.54
CA GLU A 69 -7.29 -1.22 6.76
C GLU A 69 -8.70 -1.75 7.00
N ALA A 70 -9.72 -0.94 6.76
CA ALA A 70 -11.11 -1.37 6.86
C ALA A 70 -11.40 -2.49 5.86
N CYS A 71 -10.88 -2.38 4.64
CA CYS A 71 -11.04 -3.41 3.62
C CYS A 71 -10.35 -4.71 4.03
N LEU A 72 -9.14 -4.64 4.55
CA LEU A 72 -8.41 -5.80 5.05
C LEU A 72 -9.19 -6.50 6.16
N LYS A 73 -9.67 -5.74 7.14
CA LYS A 73 -10.46 -6.29 8.26
C LYS A 73 -11.71 -6.99 7.75
N ALA A 74 -12.40 -6.41 6.77
CA ALA A 74 -13.61 -7.01 6.21
C ALA A 74 -13.33 -8.38 5.59
N ALA A 75 -12.11 -8.61 5.12
CA ALA A 75 -11.70 -9.88 4.51
C ALA A 75 -11.00 -10.82 5.50
N GLY A 76 -10.88 -10.41 6.76
CA GLY A 76 -10.20 -11.23 7.77
C GLY A 76 -8.68 -11.16 7.70
N ALA A 77 -8.13 -10.09 7.16
CA ALA A 77 -6.70 -9.91 6.97
C ALA A 77 -6.17 -8.73 7.77
N SER A 78 -4.86 -8.63 7.84
CA SER A 78 -4.15 -7.52 8.46
C SER A 78 -3.03 -7.04 7.54
N TRP A 79 -2.34 -5.97 7.93
CA TRP A 79 -1.23 -5.43 7.15
C TRP A 79 -0.12 -6.44 6.91
N ALA A 80 0.12 -7.35 7.88
CA ALA A 80 1.16 -8.38 7.74
C ALA A 80 0.90 -9.34 6.57
N ASP A 81 -0.34 -9.43 6.11
CA ASP A 81 -0.75 -10.35 5.05
C ASP A 81 -0.60 -9.77 3.65
N VAL A 82 -0.25 -8.49 3.53
CA VAL A 82 -0.16 -7.79 2.25
C VAL A 82 1.07 -8.25 1.49
N VAL A 83 0.88 -8.66 0.24
CA VAL A 83 1.97 -9.18 -0.61
C VAL A 83 2.33 -8.23 -1.75
N LYS A 84 1.41 -7.36 -2.14
CA LYS A 84 1.65 -6.42 -3.25
C LYS A 84 0.87 -5.13 -3.04
N THR A 85 1.52 -3.99 -3.33
CA THR A 85 0.85 -2.69 -3.40
C THR A 85 1.20 -2.00 -4.71
N ASN A 86 0.24 -1.27 -5.28
CA ASN A 86 0.47 -0.33 -6.37
C ASN A 86 -0.08 1.02 -5.92
N THR A 87 0.72 2.06 -6.09
CA THR A 87 0.40 3.41 -5.64
C THR A 87 0.47 4.38 -6.80
N PHE A 88 -0.56 5.20 -6.93
CA PHE A 88 -0.69 6.21 -7.98
C PHE A 88 -0.78 7.57 -7.29
N VAL A 89 0.11 8.50 -7.67
CA VAL A 89 0.16 9.82 -7.03
C VAL A 89 0.19 10.92 -8.08
N THR A 90 -0.35 12.08 -7.72
CA THR A 90 -0.33 13.25 -8.61
C THR A 90 0.88 14.14 -8.35
N ASN A 91 1.58 13.95 -7.23
CA ASN A 91 2.79 14.68 -6.87
C ASN A 91 3.72 13.76 -6.09
N TYR A 92 4.70 13.19 -6.78
CA TYR A 92 5.59 12.22 -6.19
C TYR A 92 6.46 12.83 -5.07
N GLU A 93 6.93 14.06 -5.24
CA GLU A 93 7.78 14.69 -4.23
C GLU A 93 7.03 14.87 -2.90
N GLU A 94 5.77 15.27 -2.94
CA GLU A 94 4.95 15.38 -1.73
C GLU A 94 4.70 14.00 -1.12
N PHE A 95 4.47 12.98 -1.95
CA PHE A 95 4.32 11.61 -1.47
C PHE A 95 5.59 11.12 -0.77
N ALA A 96 6.74 11.37 -1.36
CA ALA A 96 8.04 10.91 -0.82
C ALA A 96 8.34 11.54 0.56
N LYS A 97 7.88 12.75 0.83
CA LYS A 97 8.03 13.40 2.13
C LYS A 97 7.25 12.70 3.24
N CYS A 98 6.30 11.84 2.89
CA CYS A 98 5.42 11.14 3.83
C CYS A 98 5.78 9.66 3.95
N SER A 99 7.03 9.29 3.69
CA SER A 99 7.47 7.89 3.79
C SER A 99 7.27 7.30 5.19
N ASP A 100 7.29 8.14 6.22
CA ASP A 100 6.99 7.71 7.59
C ASP A 100 5.56 7.19 7.73
N VAL A 101 4.59 7.84 7.09
CA VAL A 101 3.18 7.39 7.09
C VAL A 101 3.10 6.04 6.37
N ARG A 102 3.66 5.97 5.16
CA ARG A 102 3.65 4.74 4.37
C ARG A 102 4.24 3.56 5.15
N MET A 103 5.42 3.74 5.71
CA MET A 103 6.13 2.66 6.40
C MET A 103 5.45 2.22 7.69
N ARG A 104 4.70 3.11 8.32
CA ARG A 104 3.93 2.75 9.52
C ARG A 104 2.89 1.66 9.22
N TYR A 105 2.30 1.70 8.04
CA TYR A 105 1.27 0.73 7.64
C TYR A 105 1.86 -0.47 6.92
N ILE A 106 2.67 -0.26 5.89
CA ILE A 106 3.11 -1.37 5.04
C ILE A 106 4.50 -1.89 5.37
N GLY A 107 5.23 -1.24 6.27
CA GLY A 107 6.60 -1.64 6.60
C GLY A 107 6.70 -3.03 7.20
N ILE A 108 5.68 -3.45 7.94
CA ILE A 108 5.65 -4.79 8.58
C ILE A 108 5.60 -5.91 7.53
N ALA A 109 4.83 -5.70 6.46
CA ALA A 109 4.69 -6.72 5.41
C ALA A 109 5.83 -6.67 4.41
N SER A 110 6.39 -5.51 4.18
CA SER A 110 7.37 -5.27 3.13
C SER A 110 6.95 -5.93 1.80
N PRO A 111 5.77 -5.57 1.26
CA PRO A 111 5.25 -6.20 0.06
C PRO A 111 6.04 -5.76 -1.17
N THR A 112 5.80 -6.42 -2.30
CA THR A 112 6.24 -5.83 -3.57
C THR A 112 5.46 -4.53 -3.77
N SER A 113 6.09 -3.52 -4.37
CA SER A 113 5.48 -2.20 -4.47
C SER A 113 5.93 -1.49 -5.73
N THR A 114 4.97 -0.82 -6.39
CA THR A 114 5.25 0.07 -7.51
C THR A 114 4.50 1.37 -7.25
N THR A 115 5.20 2.49 -7.42
CA THR A 115 4.61 3.83 -7.29
C THR A 115 4.87 4.62 -8.55
N VAL A 116 3.83 5.22 -9.12
CA VAL A 116 3.95 6.06 -10.32
C VAL A 116 3.21 7.37 -10.13
N GLN A 117 3.75 8.43 -10.74
CA GLN A 117 3.06 9.70 -10.81
C GLN A 117 2.19 9.73 -12.07
N ILE A 118 0.96 10.19 -11.91
CA ILE A 118 -0.02 10.31 -12.99
C ILE A 118 -0.57 11.72 -13.03
N SER A 119 -1.28 12.07 -14.12
CA SER A 119 -1.79 13.43 -14.31
C SER A 119 -2.97 13.76 -13.40
N ARG A 120 -3.87 12.80 -13.16
CA ARG A 120 -5.00 12.97 -12.24
C ARG A 120 -5.62 11.62 -11.89
N LEU A 121 -6.36 11.62 -10.78
CA LEU A 121 -7.16 10.47 -10.36
C LEU A 121 -8.63 10.69 -10.74
N ALA A 122 -9.47 9.69 -10.45
CA ALA A 122 -10.89 9.75 -10.81
C ALA A 122 -11.57 10.97 -10.20
N GLN A 123 -11.15 11.36 -9.01
CA GLN A 123 -11.65 12.56 -8.33
C GLN A 123 -10.55 13.62 -8.37
N PRO A 124 -10.80 14.84 -8.92
CA PRO A 124 -9.74 15.83 -9.16
C PRO A 124 -8.96 16.24 -7.92
N GLU A 125 -9.59 16.27 -6.74
CA GLU A 125 -8.92 16.65 -5.49
C GLU A 125 -8.08 15.54 -4.90
N ALA A 126 -8.20 14.30 -5.41
CA ALA A 126 -7.42 13.18 -4.92
C ALA A 126 -5.97 13.30 -5.37
N MET A 127 -5.04 13.07 -4.46
CA MET A 127 -3.60 13.13 -4.71
C MET A 127 -2.94 11.75 -4.65
N VAL A 128 -3.64 10.75 -4.12
CA VAL A 128 -3.10 9.40 -3.93
C VAL A 128 -4.21 8.36 -4.06
N GLU A 129 -3.85 7.25 -4.68
CA GLU A 129 -4.69 6.04 -4.74
C GLU A 129 -3.80 4.83 -4.54
N ILE A 130 -4.22 3.89 -3.69
CA ILE A 130 -3.46 2.68 -3.40
C ILE A 130 -4.37 1.47 -3.50
N GLU A 131 -3.92 0.47 -4.24
CA GLU A 131 -4.57 -0.84 -4.31
C GLU A 131 -3.62 -1.89 -3.75
N LEU A 132 -4.14 -3.01 -3.29
CA LEU A 132 -3.27 -4.05 -2.74
C LEU A 132 -3.86 -5.46 -2.91
N ILE A 133 -2.96 -6.42 -2.75
CA ILE A 133 -3.30 -7.84 -2.70
C ILE A 133 -2.74 -8.39 -1.39
N ALA A 134 -3.57 -9.15 -0.68
CA ALA A 134 -3.17 -9.85 0.54
C ALA A 134 -3.50 -11.33 0.42
N VAL A 135 -2.82 -12.17 1.21
CA VAL A 135 -3.07 -13.61 1.22
C VAL A 135 -3.11 -14.07 2.66
N VAL A 136 -4.14 -14.82 3.02
CA VAL A 136 -4.32 -15.43 4.35
C VAL A 136 -4.63 -16.91 4.22
N ASP A 137 -4.56 -17.61 5.36
CA ASP A 137 -4.90 -19.04 5.42
C ASP A 137 -6.37 -19.32 5.10
#